data_f49713a6c7568bb17d4337b0d26dae1b
#
_entry.id   f49713a6c7568bb17d4337b0d26dae1b
#
_cell.length_a   1.000
_cell.length_b   1.000
_cell.length_c   1.000
_cell.angle_alpha   90.00
_cell.angle_beta   90.00
_cell.angle_gamma   90.00
#
_symmetry.space_group_name_H-M   'P 1'
#
loop_
_entity.id
_entity.type
_entity.pdbx_description
1 polymer ?
#
loop_
_entity_poly.entity_id
_entity_poly.type
_entity_poly.pdbx_seq_one_letter_code
_entity_poly.pdbx_strand_id
1 'polypeptide(L)'
;MKKRLYVDFHVLQTVPPSCINRDDTGSPKTAIYGGVTRARVSSQAWKHAMRQAFVEESLLDEEDVGKRTKKVTELVEKEIAALAPEKDAAKLAKKTLDNAGIKNDEKGTKALFFISQAQIKALATLAVADDIEDKKAYKEALQKALRKNPSVDIALFGRMVADDPSLNFDAAAQVAHSISTHAVQNEYDYFTAVDDCQAEDNAGAGHLGTVEYNSATLYRYATVNVMELERHLGAEKAAEVVRSFGEAFIRSMPTGKQNTFANRTLPDAVYVTIREDQPVNLCGAFERAVRKSAEGYAEPSKSALQAYAQQLYQSFAEAPAKSFTVGTGLEALAPAQPLNTMLDVLEEAVKENLTGNEVE
;
A
#
# COMPACT_ATOMS: atom_id res chain seq x y z
N MET A 1 -17.88 -1.95 24.98
CA MET A 1 -17.83 -1.83 23.49
C MET A 1 -16.51 -2.39 23.00
N LYS A 2 -16.44 -2.98 21.77
CA LYS A 2 -15.12 -3.31 21.20
C LYS A 2 -14.33 -2.00 21.08
N LYS A 3 -13.11 -1.95 21.62
CA LYS A 3 -12.18 -0.84 21.46
C LYS A 3 -11.95 -0.59 19.96
N ARG A 4 -11.97 0.65 19.53
CA ARG A 4 -11.65 1.07 18.17
C ARG A 4 -10.44 1.97 18.22
N LEU A 5 -9.53 1.77 17.29
CA LEU A 5 -8.36 2.65 17.14
C LEU A 5 -7.96 2.64 15.66
N TYR A 6 -8.03 3.80 15.04
CA TYR A 6 -7.67 4.02 13.64
C TYR A 6 -6.63 5.11 13.53
N VAL A 7 -5.73 4.96 12.57
CA VAL A 7 -4.83 6.03 12.16
C VAL A 7 -5.14 6.39 10.72
N ASP A 8 -5.59 7.63 10.51
CA ASP A 8 -5.88 8.17 9.18
C ASP A 8 -4.72 9.04 8.69
N PHE A 9 -4.32 8.85 7.44
CA PHE A 9 -3.28 9.61 6.75
C PHE A 9 -3.89 10.38 5.58
N HIS A 10 -3.78 11.70 5.59
CA HIS A 10 -4.21 12.60 4.54
C HIS A 10 -3.01 13.31 3.97
N VAL A 11 -2.77 13.20 2.67
CA VAL A 11 -1.58 13.76 2.02
C VAL A 11 -2.01 14.59 0.82
N LEU A 12 -1.54 15.82 0.73
CA LEU A 12 -1.57 16.65 -0.46
C LEU A 12 -0.19 16.62 -1.11
N GLN A 13 -0.15 16.28 -2.39
CA GLN A 13 1.11 16.16 -3.14
C GLN A 13 0.95 16.67 -4.56
N THR A 14 1.71 17.71 -4.88
CA THR A 14 1.77 18.22 -6.24
C THR A 14 2.79 17.43 -7.05
N VAL A 15 2.32 16.90 -8.19
CA VAL A 15 3.13 16.14 -9.14
C VAL A 15 3.25 16.95 -10.42
N PRO A 16 4.49 17.20 -10.90
CA PRO A 16 4.71 17.91 -12.15
C PRO A 16 4.19 17.10 -13.36
N PRO A 17 4.26 17.62 -14.58
CA PRO A 17 3.91 16.89 -15.79
C PRO A 17 4.50 15.48 -15.77
N SER A 18 3.63 14.46 -15.85
CA SER A 18 4.02 13.05 -15.67
C SER A 18 2.91 12.07 -16.04
N CYS A 19 3.27 10.79 -16.10
CA CYS A 19 2.33 9.69 -16.35
C CYS A 19 2.59 8.55 -15.34
N ILE A 20 2.35 8.82 -14.07
CA ILE A 20 2.74 7.94 -12.95
C ILE A 20 1.92 6.66 -12.84
N ASN A 21 0.68 6.64 -13.39
CA ASN A 21 -0.16 5.45 -13.41
C ASN A 21 -1.00 5.44 -14.69
N ARG A 22 -0.77 4.45 -15.54
CA ARG A 22 -1.36 4.32 -16.87
C ARG A 22 -2.50 3.31 -16.91
N ASP A 23 -3.41 3.50 -17.84
CA ASP A 23 -4.37 2.50 -18.26
C ASP A 23 -3.73 1.52 -19.30
N ASP A 24 -4.55 0.69 -19.91
CA ASP A 24 -4.15 -0.31 -20.91
C ASP A 24 -3.81 0.32 -22.27
N THR A 25 -4.24 1.55 -22.54
CA THR A 25 -3.86 2.32 -23.74
C THR A 25 -2.54 3.07 -23.57
N GLY A 26 -2.02 3.15 -22.35
CA GLY A 26 -0.80 3.88 -22.02
C GLY A 26 -1.05 5.33 -21.57
N SER A 27 -2.30 5.76 -21.50
CA SER A 27 -2.71 7.10 -21.06
C SER A 27 -2.73 7.22 -19.53
N PRO A 28 -2.53 8.43 -18.97
CA PRO A 28 -2.70 8.65 -17.53
C PRO A 28 -4.11 8.26 -17.08
N LYS A 29 -4.21 7.49 -16.00
CA LYS A 29 -5.52 7.13 -15.46
C LYS A 29 -6.27 8.36 -14.96
N THR A 30 -7.55 8.43 -15.30
CA THR A 30 -8.45 9.49 -14.86
C THR A 30 -9.68 8.89 -14.15
N ALA A 31 -10.48 9.77 -13.56
CA ALA A 31 -11.82 9.48 -13.05
C ALA A 31 -12.67 10.75 -13.13
N ILE A 32 -13.98 10.59 -13.16
CA ILE A 32 -14.91 11.74 -13.00
C ILE A 32 -15.28 11.82 -11.52
N TYR A 33 -15.08 13.01 -10.92
CA TYR A 33 -15.49 13.30 -9.56
C TYR A 33 -15.92 14.77 -9.47
N GLY A 34 -17.10 15.03 -8.84
CA GLY A 34 -17.70 16.36 -8.83
C GLY A 34 -17.98 16.92 -10.23
N GLY A 35 -18.34 16.03 -11.17
CA GLY A 35 -18.71 16.41 -12.54
C GLY A 35 -17.55 16.76 -13.48
N VAL A 36 -16.29 16.67 -13.06
CA VAL A 36 -15.12 17.00 -13.89
C VAL A 36 -14.08 15.88 -13.87
N THR A 37 -13.26 15.84 -14.92
CA THR A 37 -12.15 14.88 -15.04
C THR A 37 -11.05 15.19 -14.04
N ARG A 38 -10.61 14.17 -13.32
CA ARG A 38 -9.53 14.22 -12.34
C ARG A 38 -8.40 13.29 -12.75
N ALA A 39 -7.17 13.66 -12.47
CA ALA A 39 -6.06 12.69 -12.45
C ALA A 39 -6.32 11.67 -11.35
N ARG A 40 -6.01 10.39 -11.63
CA ARG A 40 -6.22 9.30 -10.67
C ARG A 40 -5.00 8.37 -10.62
N VAL A 41 -4.58 8.04 -9.42
CA VAL A 41 -3.59 6.99 -9.21
C VAL A 41 -4.25 5.87 -8.40
N SER A 42 -4.18 4.65 -8.90
CA SER A 42 -4.88 3.52 -8.29
C SER A 42 -4.28 3.13 -6.95
N SER A 43 -5.13 2.63 -6.05
CA SER A 43 -4.70 2.10 -4.75
C SER A 43 -3.68 0.97 -4.90
N GLN A 44 -3.79 0.17 -5.96
CA GLN A 44 -2.83 -0.90 -6.25
C GLN A 44 -1.44 -0.35 -6.57
N ALA A 45 -1.36 0.75 -7.32
CA ALA A 45 -0.08 1.40 -7.62
C ALA A 45 0.58 1.95 -6.35
N TRP A 46 -0.19 2.60 -5.47
CA TRP A 46 0.30 3.06 -4.17
C TRP A 46 0.75 1.91 -3.28
N LYS A 47 -0.07 0.87 -3.11
CA LYS A 47 0.30 -0.32 -2.31
C LYS A 47 1.55 -1.03 -2.84
N HIS A 48 1.74 -1.05 -4.16
CA HIS A 48 2.94 -1.60 -4.76
C HIS A 48 4.17 -0.77 -4.42
N ALA A 49 4.10 0.56 -4.58
CA ALA A 49 5.18 1.47 -4.22
C ALA A 49 5.55 1.38 -2.73
N MET A 50 4.56 1.31 -1.84
CA MET A 50 4.77 1.12 -0.40
C MET A 50 5.49 -0.20 -0.09
N ARG A 51 5.06 -1.30 -0.72
CA ARG A 51 5.71 -2.62 -0.51
C ARG A 51 7.17 -2.64 -1.00
N GLN A 52 7.48 -1.91 -2.07
CA GLN A 52 8.87 -1.72 -2.49
C GLN A 52 9.66 -0.92 -1.45
N ALA A 53 9.08 0.19 -0.96
CA ALA A 53 9.72 1.04 0.06
C ALA A 53 9.98 0.28 1.37
N PHE A 54 9.12 -0.65 1.78
CA PHE A 54 9.36 -1.47 2.98
C PHE A 54 10.71 -2.18 2.95
N VAL A 55 11.12 -2.66 1.80
CA VAL A 55 12.40 -3.38 1.61
C VAL A 55 13.52 -2.44 1.18
N GLU A 56 13.30 -1.64 0.12
CA GLU A 56 14.35 -0.81 -0.50
C GLU A 56 14.83 0.31 0.42
N GLU A 57 13.95 0.85 1.26
CA GLU A 57 14.26 1.90 2.24
C GLU A 57 14.49 1.34 3.66
N SER A 58 14.54 0.00 3.81
CA SER A 58 14.75 -0.72 5.08
C SER A 58 13.78 -0.28 6.19
N LEU A 59 12.52 -0.05 5.83
CA LEU A 59 11.46 0.33 6.78
C LEU A 59 10.92 -0.87 7.55
N LEU A 60 11.13 -2.09 7.04
CA LEU A 60 10.81 -3.38 7.66
C LEU A 60 11.93 -4.36 7.33
N ASP A 61 12.12 -5.37 8.19
CA ASP A 61 13.03 -6.46 7.92
C ASP A 61 12.52 -7.31 6.73
N GLU A 62 13.42 -7.84 5.91
CA GLU A 62 13.05 -8.66 4.75
C GLU A 62 12.19 -9.87 5.12
N GLU A 63 12.41 -10.46 6.32
CA GLU A 63 11.62 -11.59 6.83
C GLU A 63 10.18 -11.21 7.18
N ASP A 64 9.93 -9.93 7.48
CA ASP A 64 8.61 -9.39 7.79
C ASP A 64 7.78 -9.09 6.54
N VAL A 65 8.39 -9.12 5.35
CA VAL A 65 7.70 -8.86 4.07
C VAL A 65 7.44 -10.17 3.33
N GLY A 66 6.18 -10.37 2.94
CA GLY A 66 5.74 -11.57 2.24
C GLY A 66 6.11 -11.56 0.76
N LYS A 67 6.12 -12.75 0.16
CA LYS A 67 6.39 -12.96 -1.26
C LYS A 67 5.08 -13.22 -2.02
N ARG A 68 4.80 -12.41 -3.04
CA ARG A 68 3.67 -12.63 -3.95
C ARG A 68 4.15 -13.27 -5.23
N THR A 69 4.02 -14.60 -5.33
CA THR A 69 4.66 -15.38 -6.39
C THR A 69 3.83 -16.60 -6.80
N LYS A 70 4.11 -17.16 -7.97
CA LYS A 70 3.70 -18.50 -8.38
C LYS A 70 4.67 -19.59 -7.92
N LYS A 71 5.88 -19.23 -7.49
CA LYS A 71 6.95 -20.14 -7.11
C LYS A 71 6.87 -20.62 -5.65
N VAL A 72 5.66 -20.70 -5.10
CA VAL A 72 5.46 -21.14 -3.71
C VAL A 72 5.96 -22.55 -3.48
N THR A 73 5.80 -23.44 -4.48
CA THR A 73 6.29 -24.84 -4.42
C THR A 73 7.79 -24.87 -4.23
N GLU A 74 8.55 -24.09 -5.03
CA GLU A 74 10.02 -23.99 -4.94
C GLU A 74 10.47 -23.44 -3.56
N LEU A 75 9.73 -22.47 -3.00
CA LEU A 75 10.03 -21.90 -1.68
C LEU A 75 9.84 -22.94 -0.57
N VAL A 76 8.75 -23.71 -0.61
CA VAL A 76 8.48 -24.77 0.38
C VAL A 76 9.46 -25.93 0.20
N GLU A 77 9.78 -26.32 -1.04
CA GLU A 77 10.77 -27.34 -1.36
C GLU A 77 12.14 -27.02 -0.76
N LYS A 78 12.60 -25.77 -0.91
CA LYS A 78 13.88 -25.31 -0.36
C LYS A 78 13.94 -25.46 1.17
N GLU A 79 12.86 -25.13 1.86
CA GLU A 79 12.80 -25.28 3.33
C GLU A 79 12.71 -26.76 3.74
N ILE A 80 11.98 -27.59 3.00
CA ILE A 80 11.92 -29.05 3.26
C ILE A 80 13.31 -29.66 3.07
N ALA A 81 14.02 -29.32 1.99
CA ALA A 81 15.37 -29.82 1.73
C ALA A 81 16.37 -29.42 2.82
N ALA A 82 16.20 -28.24 3.42
CA ALA A 82 17.02 -27.80 4.56
C ALA A 82 16.69 -28.54 5.85
N LEU A 83 15.41 -28.90 6.08
CA LEU A 83 14.97 -29.61 7.30
C LEU A 83 15.20 -31.12 7.22
N ALA A 84 15.05 -31.75 6.05
CA ALA A 84 15.14 -33.19 5.85
C ALA A 84 15.80 -33.49 4.49
N PRO A 85 17.16 -33.39 4.38
CA PRO A 85 17.86 -33.56 3.12
C PRO A 85 17.71 -34.96 2.50
N GLU A 86 17.35 -35.97 3.28
CA GLU A 86 17.14 -37.36 2.88
C GLU A 86 15.78 -37.59 2.22
N LYS A 87 14.82 -36.67 2.35
CA LYS A 87 13.48 -36.81 1.80
C LYS A 87 13.37 -36.19 0.39
N ASP A 88 12.45 -36.69 -0.43
CA ASP A 88 12.12 -36.09 -1.74
C ASP A 88 11.34 -34.77 -1.53
N ALA A 89 12.08 -33.68 -1.39
CA ALA A 89 11.55 -32.34 -1.05
C ALA A 89 10.57 -31.82 -2.12
N ALA A 90 10.83 -32.06 -3.41
CA ALA A 90 9.97 -31.61 -4.50
C ALA A 90 8.59 -32.29 -4.43
N LYS A 91 8.57 -33.60 -4.26
CA LYS A 91 7.33 -34.39 -4.13
C LYS A 91 6.54 -34.00 -2.88
N LEU A 92 7.24 -33.80 -1.75
CA LEU A 92 6.61 -33.38 -0.50
C LEU A 92 6.00 -31.98 -0.60
N ALA A 93 6.73 -31.02 -1.16
CA ALA A 93 6.23 -29.64 -1.34
C ALA A 93 4.95 -29.61 -2.17
N LYS A 94 4.94 -30.31 -3.32
CA LYS A 94 3.76 -30.41 -4.18
C LYS A 94 2.57 -31.01 -3.45
N LYS A 95 2.76 -32.16 -2.77
CA LYS A 95 1.72 -32.85 -1.99
C LYS A 95 1.18 -31.98 -0.86
N THR A 96 2.06 -31.22 -0.19
CA THR A 96 1.68 -30.35 0.93
C THR A 96 0.80 -29.21 0.44
N LEU A 97 1.14 -28.55 -0.66
CA LEU A 97 0.32 -27.49 -1.23
C LEU A 97 -1.02 -27.98 -1.74
N ASP A 98 -1.06 -29.15 -2.41
CA ASP A 98 -2.31 -29.77 -2.85
C ASP A 98 -3.24 -30.09 -1.64
N ASN A 99 -2.68 -30.64 -0.56
CA ASN A 99 -3.43 -30.91 0.67
C ASN A 99 -3.90 -29.62 1.37
N ALA A 100 -3.12 -28.53 1.27
CA ALA A 100 -3.53 -27.22 1.79
C ALA A 100 -4.65 -26.56 0.99
N GLY A 101 -4.98 -27.07 -0.20
CA GLY A 101 -5.97 -26.50 -1.11
C GLY A 101 -5.40 -25.50 -2.11
N ILE A 102 -4.06 -25.40 -2.20
CA ILE A 102 -3.39 -24.52 -3.15
C ILE A 102 -3.06 -25.31 -4.42
N LYS A 103 -3.84 -25.09 -5.49
CA LYS A 103 -3.65 -25.76 -6.76
C LYS A 103 -2.30 -25.41 -7.39
N ASN A 104 -1.49 -26.40 -7.69
CA ASN A 104 -0.18 -26.26 -8.31
C ASN A 104 0.01 -27.23 -9.48
N ASP A 105 0.93 -26.91 -10.38
CA ASP A 105 1.35 -27.73 -11.52
C ASP A 105 2.89 -27.75 -11.60
N GLU A 106 3.45 -28.18 -12.71
CA GLU A 106 4.91 -28.25 -12.92
C GLU A 106 5.60 -26.86 -12.95
N LYS A 107 4.82 -25.79 -13.18
CA LYS A 107 5.31 -24.39 -13.25
C LYS A 107 5.09 -23.60 -11.96
N GLY A 108 4.54 -24.24 -10.91
CA GLY A 108 4.22 -23.62 -9.63
C GLY A 108 2.72 -23.51 -9.36
N THR A 109 2.29 -22.54 -8.56
CA THR A 109 0.86 -22.32 -8.26
C THR A 109 0.13 -21.72 -9.47
N LYS A 110 -1.12 -22.15 -9.72
CA LYS A 110 -1.92 -21.65 -10.86
C LYS A 110 -2.15 -20.15 -10.81
N ALA A 111 -2.36 -19.60 -9.62
CA ALA A 111 -2.50 -18.16 -9.37
C ALA A 111 -1.32 -17.63 -8.54
N LEU A 112 -1.09 -16.32 -8.59
CA LEU A 112 -0.17 -15.66 -7.66
C LEU A 112 -0.67 -15.87 -6.24
N PHE A 113 0.17 -16.42 -5.38
CA PHE A 113 -0.14 -16.60 -3.97
C PHE A 113 0.76 -15.67 -3.12
N PHE A 114 0.17 -15.09 -2.09
CA PHE A 114 0.86 -14.19 -1.17
C PHE A 114 1.15 -14.93 0.13
N ILE A 115 2.43 -15.14 0.47
CA ILE A 115 2.86 -16.00 1.56
C ILE A 115 4.01 -15.37 2.36
N SER A 116 4.01 -15.54 3.68
CA SER A 116 5.10 -15.11 4.55
C SER A 116 6.18 -16.20 4.67
N GLN A 117 7.39 -15.80 5.07
CA GLN A 117 8.47 -16.75 5.35
C GLN A 117 8.10 -17.70 6.51
N ALA A 118 7.41 -17.18 7.54
CA ALA A 118 6.94 -17.99 8.65
C ALA A 118 5.91 -19.05 8.22
N GLN A 119 5.03 -18.72 7.29
CA GLN A 119 4.08 -19.68 6.72
C GLN A 119 4.77 -20.74 5.88
N ILE A 120 5.80 -20.39 5.09
CA ILE A 120 6.62 -21.34 4.32
C ILE A 120 7.31 -22.32 5.27
N LYS A 121 7.97 -21.83 6.32
CA LYS A 121 8.64 -22.66 7.36
C LYS A 121 7.64 -23.59 8.05
N ALA A 122 6.45 -23.09 8.40
CA ALA A 122 5.41 -23.91 9.04
C ALA A 122 4.87 -25.03 8.13
N LEU A 123 4.69 -24.75 6.82
CA LEU A 123 4.30 -25.75 5.84
C LEU A 123 5.40 -26.82 5.68
N ALA A 124 6.66 -26.42 5.60
CA ALA A 124 7.80 -27.34 5.49
C ALA A 124 7.92 -28.25 6.74
N THR A 125 7.77 -27.67 7.94
CA THR A 125 7.76 -28.44 9.19
C THR A 125 6.66 -29.51 9.20
N LEU A 126 5.44 -29.14 8.81
CA LEU A 126 4.33 -30.08 8.69
C LEU A 126 4.54 -31.13 7.60
N ALA A 127 5.24 -30.78 6.51
CA ALA A 127 5.53 -31.72 5.43
C ALA A 127 6.53 -32.81 5.81
N VAL A 128 7.47 -32.53 6.73
CA VAL A 128 8.48 -33.49 7.17
C VAL A 128 8.04 -34.27 8.39
N ALA A 129 7.00 -33.86 9.11
CA ALA A 129 6.45 -34.58 10.24
C ALA A 129 5.75 -35.86 9.79
N ASP A 130 6.17 -37.02 10.31
CA ASP A 130 5.61 -38.33 9.95
C ASP A 130 4.36 -38.70 10.77
N ASP A 131 3.94 -37.85 11.71
CA ASP A 131 2.97 -38.18 12.78
C ASP A 131 1.49 -37.94 12.43
N ILE A 132 1.16 -37.43 11.23
CA ILE A 132 -0.24 -37.11 10.91
C ILE A 132 -0.81 -38.12 9.89
N GLU A 133 -1.32 -39.25 10.41
CA GLU A 133 -1.96 -40.29 9.58
C GLU A 133 -3.35 -39.86 9.03
N ASP A 134 -4.08 -39.00 9.77
CA ASP A 134 -5.40 -38.51 9.36
C ASP A 134 -5.28 -37.35 8.34
N LYS A 135 -5.70 -37.62 7.09
CA LYS A 135 -5.71 -36.65 5.99
C LYS A 135 -6.52 -35.39 6.30
N LYS A 136 -7.59 -35.50 7.09
CA LYS A 136 -8.44 -34.34 7.44
C LYS A 136 -7.71 -33.47 8.46
N ALA A 137 -7.15 -34.06 9.49
CA ALA A 137 -6.35 -33.35 10.50
C ALA A 137 -5.12 -32.69 9.85
N TYR A 138 -4.47 -33.36 8.90
CA TYR A 138 -3.34 -32.79 8.15
C TYR A 138 -3.75 -31.57 7.33
N LYS A 139 -4.86 -31.64 6.58
CA LYS A 139 -5.40 -30.50 5.85
C LYS A 139 -5.70 -29.31 6.77
N GLU A 140 -6.36 -29.56 7.89
CA GLU A 140 -6.70 -28.53 8.87
C GLU A 140 -5.45 -27.88 9.47
N ALA A 141 -4.41 -28.66 9.78
CA ALA A 141 -3.12 -28.15 10.26
C ALA A 141 -2.42 -27.23 9.23
N LEU A 142 -2.39 -27.63 7.95
CA LEU A 142 -1.83 -26.83 6.86
C LEU A 142 -2.60 -25.52 6.66
N GLN A 143 -3.93 -25.56 6.65
CA GLN A 143 -4.76 -24.37 6.54
C GLN A 143 -4.59 -23.44 7.74
N LYS A 144 -4.44 -23.99 8.94
CA LYS A 144 -4.14 -23.24 10.16
C LYS A 144 -2.77 -22.57 10.07
N ALA A 145 -1.74 -23.25 9.54
CA ALA A 145 -0.40 -22.69 9.30
C ALA A 145 -0.46 -21.50 8.33
N LEU A 146 -1.25 -21.59 7.25
CA LEU A 146 -1.45 -20.51 6.29
C LEU A 146 -2.25 -19.31 6.85
N ARG A 147 -3.05 -19.51 7.88
CA ARG A 147 -3.82 -18.44 8.54
C ARG A 147 -3.09 -17.78 9.71
N LYS A 148 -2.03 -18.40 10.22
CA LYS A 148 -1.21 -17.86 11.29
C LYS A 148 0.04 -17.18 10.75
N ASN A 149 0.62 -16.30 11.55
CA ASN A 149 1.90 -15.64 11.30
C ASN A 149 1.97 -15.00 9.89
N PRO A 150 1.02 -14.11 9.54
CA PRO A 150 1.12 -13.35 8.31
C PRO A 150 2.38 -12.48 8.33
N SER A 151 2.92 -12.16 7.16
CA SER A 151 3.85 -11.05 7.05
C SER A 151 3.15 -9.71 7.31
N VAL A 152 3.91 -8.69 7.60
CA VAL A 152 3.40 -7.34 7.85
C VAL A 152 2.54 -6.84 6.67
N ASP A 153 2.99 -7.04 5.46
CA ASP A 153 2.26 -6.60 4.26
C ASP A 153 1.02 -7.45 3.95
N ILE A 154 0.95 -8.72 4.40
CA ILE A 154 -0.29 -9.51 4.40
C ILE A 154 -1.26 -8.99 5.46
N ALA A 155 -0.79 -8.69 6.66
CA ALA A 155 -1.62 -8.11 7.72
C ALA A 155 -2.19 -6.74 7.33
N LEU A 156 -1.38 -5.90 6.69
CA LEU A 156 -1.78 -4.57 6.22
C LEU A 156 -2.74 -4.63 5.02
N PHE A 157 -2.40 -5.37 3.97
CA PHE A 157 -3.08 -5.27 2.67
C PHE A 157 -4.02 -6.43 2.36
N GLY A 158 -4.01 -7.44 3.20
CA GLY A 158 -4.85 -8.64 3.03
C GLY A 158 -4.33 -9.60 1.97
N ARG A 159 -4.98 -10.76 1.93
CA ARG A 159 -4.77 -11.78 0.90
C ARG A 159 -6.11 -12.31 0.44
N MET A 160 -6.33 -12.32 -0.89
CA MET A 160 -7.47 -12.99 -1.51
C MET A 160 -6.95 -14.26 -2.21
N VAL A 161 -7.61 -15.39 -1.94
CA VAL A 161 -7.36 -16.68 -2.59
C VAL A 161 -8.66 -17.09 -3.27
N ALA A 162 -8.69 -17.02 -4.60
CA ALA A 162 -9.90 -17.26 -5.38
C ALA A 162 -10.38 -18.72 -5.31
N ASP A 163 -9.43 -19.67 -5.24
CA ASP A 163 -9.73 -21.11 -5.20
C ASP A 163 -10.21 -21.62 -3.83
N ASP A 164 -9.80 -20.95 -2.74
CA ASP A 164 -10.20 -21.31 -1.37
C ASP A 164 -10.37 -20.04 -0.50
N PRO A 165 -11.60 -19.52 -0.38
CA PRO A 165 -11.89 -18.35 0.45
C PRO A 165 -11.53 -18.51 1.93
N SER A 166 -11.38 -19.74 2.44
CA SER A 166 -10.97 -19.98 3.83
C SER A 166 -9.54 -19.55 4.13
N LEU A 167 -8.73 -19.34 3.08
CA LEU A 167 -7.36 -18.85 3.14
C LEU A 167 -7.26 -17.31 2.95
N ASN A 168 -8.39 -16.63 2.77
CA ASN A 168 -8.43 -15.17 2.71
C ASN A 168 -7.93 -14.57 4.03
N PHE A 169 -7.39 -13.38 3.93
CA PHE A 169 -6.90 -12.61 5.06
C PHE A 169 -7.41 -11.18 4.94
N ASP A 170 -8.13 -10.71 5.97
CA ASP A 170 -8.68 -9.38 5.99
C ASP A 170 -7.56 -8.33 6.18
N ALA A 171 -7.68 -7.22 5.46
CA ALA A 171 -6.71 -6.14 5.49
C ALA A 171 -6.93 -5.23 6.70
N ALA A 172 -5.89 -4.96 7.48
CA ALA A 172 -5.94 -3.94 8.53
C ALA A 172 -5.88 -2.51 7.95
N ALA A 173 -5.30 -2.33 6.75
CA ALA A 173 -5.19 -1.02 6.11
C ALA A 173 -6.06 -0.90 4.86
N GLN A 174 -6.62 0.29 4.67
CA GLN A 174 -7.30 0.69 3.44
C GLN A 174 -6.53 1.84 2.81
N VAL A 175 -6.20 1.73 1.53
CA VAL A 175 -5.55 2.78 0.74
C VAL A 175 -6.49 3.18 -0.37
N ALA A 176 -6.87 4.45 -0.42
CA ALA A 176 -7.78 4.95 -1.45
C ALA A 176 -7.07 5.11 -2.81
N HIS A 177 -7.85 5.14 -3.89
CA HIS A 177 -7.38 5.76 -5.12
C HIS A 177 -7.15 7.24 -4.84
N SER A 178 -5.98 7.78 -5.15
CA SER A 178 -5.80 9.22 -5.10
C SER A 178 -6.42 9.89 -6.32
N ILE A 179 -6.92 11.09 -6.11
CA ILE A 179 -7.49 11.94 -7.17
C ILE A 179 -6.89 13.34 -7.09
N SER A 180 -6.87 14.04 -8.22
CA SER A 180 -6.51 15.46 -8.20
C SER A 180 -7.57 16.28 -7.47
N THR A 181 -7.13 17.28 -6.73
CA THR A 181 -8.01 18.25 -6.04
C THR A 181 -8.75 19.17 -7.02
N HIS A 182 -8.24 19.28 -8.24
CA HIS A 182 -8.72 20.13 -9.34
C HIS A 182 -8.99 19.34 -10.62
N ALA A 183 -9.69 19.94 -11.55
CA ALA A 183 -9.90 19.39 -12.89
C ALA A 183 -8.56 19.30 -13.65
N VAL A 184 -8.37 18.24 -14.41
CA VAL A 184 -7.19 18.04 -15.27
C VAL A 184 -7.60 17.83 -16.72
N GLN A 185 -6.67 18.13 -17.62
CA GLN A 185 -6.68 17.73 -19.01
C GLN A 185 -5.38 17.00 -19.31
N ASN A 186 -5.46 15.94 -20.13
CA ASN A 186 -4.26 15.28 -20.61
C ASN A 186 -3.63 16.13 -21.71
N GLU A 187 -2.32 16.23 -21.68
CA GLU A 187 -1.48 16.86 -22.67
C GLU A 187 -0.71 15.78 -23.42
N TYR A 188 -0.23 16.12 -24.60
CA TYR A 188 0.43 15.20 -25.52
C TYR A 188 1.81 15.73 -25.87
N ASP A 189 2.81 14.86 -25.73
CA ASP A 189 4.16 15.10 -26.22
C ASP A 189 4.45 14.08 -27.33
N TYR A 190 4.94 14.54 -28.47
CA TYR A 190 5.39 13.63 -29.48
C TYR A 190 6.92 13.60 -29.51
N PHE A 191 7.48 12.42 -29.70
CA PHE A 191 8.92 12.23 -29.71
C PHE A 191 9.38 11.46 -30.94
N THR A 192 10.60 11.75 -31.38
CA THR A 192 11.26 11.06 -32.49
C THR A 192 12.59 10.49 -32.02
N ALA A 193 12.99 9.35 -32.59
CA ALA A 193 14.35 8.84 -32.43
C ALA A 193 15.19 9.31 -33.63
N VAL A 194 16.38 9.83 -33.35
CA VAL A 194 17.38 10.19 -34.35
C VAL A 194 18.35 9.01 -34.49
N ASP A 195 18.64 8.63 -35.72
CA ASP A 195 19.64 7.60 -36.01
C ASP A 195 21.00 8.30 -36.22
N ASP A 196 21.94 8.12 -35.28
CA ASP A 196 23.25 8.74 -35.28
C ASP A 196 24.15 8.25 -36.45
N CYS A 197 23.77 7.17 -37.11
CA CYS A 197 24.50 6.58 -38.23
C CYS A 197 23.82 6.82 -39.59
N GLN A 198 22.74 7.61 -39.62
CA GLN A 198 21.96 7.87 -40.85
C GLN A 198 22.72 8.86 -41.76
N ALA A 199 22.74 8.58 -43.07
CA ALA A 199 23.29 9.50 -44.08
C ALA A 199 22.51 10.82 -44.09
N GLU A 200 23.20 11.96 -44.31
CA GLU A 200 22.64 13.33 -44.26
C GLU A 200 21.43 13.55 -45.19
N ASP A 201 21.28 12.75 -46.24
CA ASP A 201 20.21 12.89 -47.22
C ASP A 201 18.87 12.29 -46.85
N ASN A 202 18.76 11.62 -45.67
CA ASN A 202 17.54 10.94 -45.29
C ASN A 202 17.05 11.40 -43.91
N ALA A 203 16.40 12.57 -43.87
CA ALA A 203 15.87 13.20 -42.66
C ALA A 203 14.62 12.50 -42.04
N GLY A 204 14.39 11.22 -42.35
CA GLY A 204 13.30 10.44 -41.76
C GLY A 204 13.55 10.09 -40.32
N ALA A 205 12.61 10.39 -39.43
CA ALA A 205 12.64 9.94 -38.03
C ALA A 205 12.60 8.42 -37.96
N GLY A 206 13.57 7.78 -37.32
CA GLY A 206 13.64 6.32 -37.18
C GLY A 206 12.47 5.74 -36.37
N HIS A 207 11.88 6.53 -35.51
CA HIS A 207 10.68 6.19 -34.75
C HIS A 207 9.92 7.46 -34.35
N LEU A 208 8.61 7.44 -34.48
CA LEU A 208 7.70 8.50 -34.05
C LEU A 208 6.73 7.92 -33.02
N GLY A 209 6.61 8.54 -31.85
CA GLY A 209 5.67 8.11 -30.83
C GLY A 209 5.02 9.28 -30.11
N THR A 210 3.92 9.03 -29.43
CA THR A 210 3.20 10.04 -28.62
C THR A 210 3.10 9.56 -27.17
N VAL A 211 3.34 10.46 -26.24
CA VAL A 211 3.18 10.23 -24.79
C VAL A 211 2.13 11.19 -24.26
N GLU A 212 1.14 10.63 -23.55
CA GLU A 212 0.20 11.44 -22.80
C GLU A 212 0.69 11.65 -21.37
N TYR A 213 0.47 12.83 -20.84
CA TYR A 213 0.82 13.20 -19.48
C TYR A 213 -0.17 14.22 -18.90
N ASN A 214 -0.12 14.42 -17.59
CA ASN A 214 -0.79 15.52 -16.90
C ASN A 214 -0.01 15.95 -15.66
N SER A 215 -0.35 17.11 -15.10
CA SER A 215 0.12 17.56 -13.81
C SER A 215 -1.04 17.70 -12.84
N ALA A 216 -0.80 17.42 -11.55
CA ALA A 216 -1.88 17.45 -10.59
C ALA A 216 -1.40 17.64 -9.14
N THR A 217 -2.17 18.40 -8.37
CA THR A 217 -2.14 18.29 -6.91
C THR A 217 -3.07 17.17 -6.49
N LEU A 218 -2.50 16.07 -5.99
CA LEU A 218 -3.23 14.86 -5.59
C LEU A 218 -3.62 14.92 -4.12
N TYR A 219 -4.85 14.51 -3.81
CA TYR A 219 -5.24 14.10 -2.46
C TYR A 219 -5.11 12.59 -2.34
N ARG A 220 -4.36 12.15 -1.33
CA ARG A 220 -4.11 10.74 -1.01
C ARG A 220 -4.65 10.47 0.39
N TYR A 221 -5.31 9.33 0.55
CA TYR A 221 -5.87 8.89 1.82
C TYR A 221 -5.56 7.42 2.07
N ALA A 222 -5.21 7.14 3.31
CA ALA A 222 -5.14 5.78 3.83
C ALA A 222 -5.57 5.75 5.29
N THR A 223 -6.08 4.60 5.74
CA THR A 223 -6.38 4.36 7.15
C THR A 223 -5.86 2.99 7.58
N VAL A 224 -5.44 2.89 8.84
CA VAL A 224 -5.03 1.63 9.48
C VAL A 224 -5.93 1.36 10.67
N ASN A 225 -6.58 0.20 10.69
CA ASN A 225 -7.24 -0.34 11.87
C ASN A 225 -6.18 -0.97 12.78
N VAL A 226 -5.78 -0.23 13.79
CA VAL A 226 -4.69 -0.62 14.71
C VAL A 226 -5.06 -1.86 15.52
N MET A 227 -6.33 -2.00 15.95
CA MET A 227 -6.81 -3.15 16.70
C MET A 227 -6.76 -4.44 15.89
N GLU A 228 -7.03 -4.36 14.58
CA GLU A 228 -6.90 -5.51 13.69
C GLU A 228 -5.42 -5.88 13.48
N LEU A 229 -4.56 -4.89 13.37
CA LEU A 229 -3.12 -5.08 13.22
C LEU A 229 -2.51 -5.70 14.48
N GLU A 230 -2.90 -5.21 15.68
CA GLU A 230 -2.51 -5.76 16.98
C GLU A 230 -2.90 -7.23 17.11
N ARG A 231 -4.10 -7.59 16.71
CA ARG A 231 -4.59 -8.99 16.75
C ARG A 231 -3.68 -9.96 16.01
N HIS A 232 -3.00 -9.49 14.96
CA HIS A 232 -2.15 -10.30 14.11
C HIS A 232 -0.68 -10.27 14.50
N LEU A 233 -0.18 -9.12 14.96
CA LEU A 233 1.25 -8.86 15.14
C LEU A 233 1.64 -8.62 16.62
N GLY A 234 0.68 -8.40 17.49
CA GLY A 234 0.91 -7.95 18.87
C GLY A 234 1.07 -6.43 18.96
N ALA A 235 0.95 -5.87 20.17
CA ALA A 235 0.86 -4.43 20.40
C ALA A 235 2.14 -3.67 19.97
N GLU A 236 3.30 -4.17 20.35
CA GLU A 236 4.58 -3.52 20.07
C GLU A 236 4.86 -3.46 18.55
N LYS A 237 4.73 -4.61 17.86
CA LYS A 237 4.94 -4.68 16.41
C LYS A 237 3.88 -3.91 15.64
N ALA A 238 2.64 -3.83 16.14
CA ALA A 238 1.59 -3.05 15.51
C ALA A 238 1.93 -1.55 15.51
N ALA A 239 2.47 -1.00 16.59
CA ALA A 239 2.89 0.41 16.67
C ALA A 239 4.04 0.71 15.68
N GLU A 240 5.10 -0.12 15.67
CA GLU A 240 6.21 -0.03 14.71
C GLU A 240 5.70 -0.07 13.26
N VAL A 241 4.76 -0.97 12.96
CA VAL A 241 4.21 -1.13 11.62
C VAL A 241 3.35 0.07 11.20
N VAL A 242 2.61 0.70 12.12
CA VAL A 242 1.88 1.94 11.82
C VAL A 242 2.84 3.06 11.44
N ARG A 243 3.98 3.18 12.14
CA ARG A 243 5.04 4.12 11.80
C ARG A 243 5.61 3.86 10.41
N SER A 244 6.04 2.62 10.14
CA SER A 244 6.62 2.22 8.86
C SER A 244 5.63 2.35 7.71
N PHE A 245 4.34 2.04 7.94
CA PHE A 245 3.25 2.27 6.99
C PHE A 245 3.10 3.77 6.66
N GLY A 246 3.10 4.63 7.70
CA GLY A 246 3.01 6.07 7.53
C GLY A 246 4.17 6.63 6.71
N GLU A 247 5.40 6.23 7.03
CA GLU A 247 6.59 6.63 6.29
C GLU A 247 6.54 6.18 4.83
N ALA A 248 6.25 4.89 4.59
CA ALA A 248 6.10 4.36 3.23
C ALA A 248 4.97 5.06 2.46
N PHE A 249 3.81 5.31 3.10
CA PHE A 249 2.70 6.00 2.45
C PHE A 249 3.03 7.44 2.09
N ILE A 250 3.76 8.16 2.92
CA ILE A 250 4.12 9.56 2.70
C ILE A 250 5.21 9.69 1.63
N ARG A 251 6.30 8.90 1.74
CA ARG A 251 7.52 9.06 0.92
C ARG A 251 7.49 8.29 -0.40
N SER A 252 6.80 7.14 -0.47
CA SER A 252 6.80 6.32 -1.68
C SER A 252 5.96 6.93 -2.81
N MET A 253 6.33 6.62 -4.03
CA MET A 253 5.63 7.07 -5.23
C MET A 253 5.69 5.99 -6.32
N PRO A 254 4.59 5.74 -7.05
CA PRO A 254 4.63 4.84 -8.20
C PRO A 254 5.61 5.33 -9.27
N THR A 255 6.33 4.40 -9.89
CA THR A 255 7.47 4.67 -10.79
C THR A 255 7.09 4.80 -12.27
N GLY A 256 5.79 4.95 -12.59
CA GLY A 256 5.33 5.07 -13.97
C GLY A 256 6.01 6.22 -14.72
N LYS A 257 6.66 5.91 -15.85
CA LYS A 257 7.39 6.88 -16.69
C LYS A 257 8.42 7.75 -15.94
N GLN A 258 8.90 7.30 -14.77
CA GLN A 258 9.83 8.05 -13.92
C GLN A 258 11.09 8.48 -14.67
N ASN A 259 11.67 7.62 -15.51
CA ASN A 259 12.88 7.93 -16.26
C ASN A 259 12.65 9.02 -17.33
N THR A 260 11.41 9.15 -17.82
CA THR A 260 11.05 10.17 -18.81
C THR A 260 10.81 11.53 -18.17
N PHE A 261 10.13 11.55 -17.01
CA PHE A 261 9.61 12.79 -16.42
C PHE A 261 10.36 13.25 -15.15
N ALA A 262 11.17 12.39 -14.53
CA ALA A 262 11.85 12.67 -13.25
C ALA A 262 10.91 13.28 -12.19
N ASN A 263 9.72 12.74 -12.08
CA ASN A 263 8.54 13.33 -11.44
C ASN A 263 8.39 13.02 -9.95
N ARG A 264 9.44 12.50 -9.29
CA ARG A 264 9.38 12.19 -7.87
C ARG A 264 9.40 13.47 -7.04
N THR A 265 8.28 13.80 -6.41
CA THR A 265 8.13 14.93 -5.48
C THR A 265 7.86 14.44 -4.08
N LEU A 266 8.05 15.30 -3.09
CA LEU A 266 7.56 15.09 -1.73
C LEU A 266 6.19 15.77 -1.56
N PRO A 267 5.40 15.37 -0.54
CA PRO A 267 4.13 16.03 -0.23
C PRO A 267 4.27 17.53 0.08
N ASP A 268 3.26 18.30 -0.30
CA ASP A 268 3.10 19.71 0.08
C ASP A 268 2.65 19.87 1.54
N ALA A 269 1.79 18.94 2.00
CA ALA A 269 1.32 18.89 3.37
C ALA A 269 0.80 17.49 3.71
N VAL A 270 0.93 17.11 4.99
CA VAL A 270 0.43 15.87 5.56
C VAL A 270 -0.38 16.19 6.81
N TYR A 271 -1.51 15.51 6.97
CA TYR A 271 -2.33 15.53 8.17
C TYR A 271 -2.58 14.08 8.61
N VAL A 272 -2.23 13.76 9.86
CA VAL A 272 -2.41 12.43 10.44
C VAL A 272 -3.29 12.53 11.68
N THR A 273 -4.22 11.60 11.84
CA THR A 273 -5.11 11.57 12.99
C THR A 273 -5.16 10.20 13.65
N ILE A 274 -5.21 10.16 14.97
CA ILE A 274 -5.58 8.99 15.76
C ILE A 274 -7.05 9.15 16.15
N ARG A 275 -7.87 8.12 15.85
CA ARG A 275 -9.32 8.15 16.05
C ARG A 275 -9.80 6.91 16.80
N GLU A 276 -10.76 7.11 17.71
CA GLU A 276 -11.38 6.05 18.51
C GLU A 276 -12.82 5.74 18.09
N ASP A 277 -13.36 6.54 17.15
CA ASP A 277 -14.72 6.39 16.62
C ASP A 277 -14.75 5.57 15.32
N GLN A 278 -14.28 6.16 14.21
CA GLN A 278 -14.28 5.57 12.88
C GLN A 278 -13.24 6.25 11.99
N PRO A 279 -12.75 5.57 10.93
CA PRO A 279 -11.92 6.23 9.92
C PRO A 279 -12.72 7.27 9.14
N VAL A 280 -12.09 8.39 8.81
CA VAL A 280 -12.75 9.52 8.14
C VAL A 280 -11.96 9.94 6.92
N ASN A 281 -12.47 9.66 5.72
CA ASN A 281 -11.88 10.12 4.47
C ASN A 281 -12.35 11.54 4.14
N LEU A 282 -11.42 12.49 4.10
CA LEU A 282 -11.71 13.90 3.81
C LEU A 282 -11.79 14.23 2.29
N CYS A 283 -11.94 13.22 1.42
CA CYS A 283 -12.04 13.41 -0.03
C CYS A 283 -13.17 14.36 -0.43
N GLY A 284 -14.24 14.45 0.39
CA GLY A 284 -15.35 15.37 0.19
C GLY A 284 -14.96 16.85 0.10
N ALA A 285 -13.81 17.22 0.67
CA ALA A 285 -13.24 18.58 0.52
C ALA A 285 -13.01 18.95 -0.96
N PHE A 286 -12.89 17.96 -1.82
CA PHE A 286 -12.54 18.11 -3.23
C PHE A 286 -13.66 17.66 -4.19
N GLU A 287 -14.86 17.37 -3.69
CA GLU A 287 -16.02 17.12 -4.53
C GLU A 287 -16.23 18.31 -5.48
N ARG A 288 -16.23 19.52 -4.94
CA ARG A 288 -16.07 20.72 -5.77
C ARG A 288 -14.61 20.92 -6.13
N ALA A 289 -14.29 20.84 -7.42
CA ALA A 289 -12.92 21.03 -7.91
C ALA A 289 -12.34 22.39 -7.47
N VAL A 290 -11.11 22.34 -6.93
CA VAL A 290 -10.35 23.54 -6.58
C VAL A 290 -10.12 24.37 -7.85
N ARG A 291 -10.39 25.65 -7.77
CA ARG A 291 -10.22 26.58 -8.90
C ARG A 291 -8.77 26.99 -9.04
N LYS A 292 -8.33 27.23 -10.28
CA LYS A 292 -7.02 27.80 -10.57
C LYS A 292 -6.85 29.15 -9.82
N SER A 293 -5.72 29.32 -9.18
CA SER A 293 -5.31 30.57 -8.54
C SER A 293 -3.97 31.05 -9.09
N ALA A 294 -3.57 32.27 -8.77
CA ALA A 294 -2.25 32.80 -9.08
C ALA A 294 -1.10 32.01 -8.38
N GLU A 295 -1.45 31.36 -7.25
CA GLU A 295 -0.52 30.58 -6.42
C GLU A 295 -0.58 29.06 -6.76
N GLY A 296 -1.21 28.69 -7.87
CA GLY A 296 -1.40 27.28 -8.25
C GLY A 296 -2.56 26.61 -7.50
N TYR A 297 -2.44 25.31 -7.23
CA TYR A 297 -3.50 24.49 -6.61
C TYR A 297 -3.19 24.01 -5.19
N ALA A 298 -1.92 24.02 -4.77
CA ALA A 298 -1.52 23.47 -3.48
C ALA A 298 -2.14 24.26 -2.32
N GLU A 299 -1.97 25.58 -2.27
CA GLU A 299 -2.48 26.41 -1.17
C GLU A 299 -4.02 26.42 -1.09
N PRO A 300 -4.78 26.58 -2.19
CA PRO A 300 -6.23 26.44 -2.13
C PRO A 300 -6.70 25.05 -1.70
N SER A 301 -5.93 23.99 -2.04
CA SER A 301 -6.25 22.61 -1.62
C SER A 301 -6.05 22.41 -0.12
N LYS A 302 -4.98 22.97 0.47
CA LYS A 302 -4.76 22.95 1.92
C LYS A 302 -5.91 23.65 2.65
N SER A 303 -6.30 24.84 2.19
CA SER A 303 -7.41 25.60 2.75
C SER A 303 -8.74 24.84 2.67
N ALA A 304 -9.02 24.20 1.54
CA ALA A 304 -10.23 23.39 1.37
C ALA A 304 -10.26 22.18 2.30
N LEU A 305 -9.14 21.47 2.42
CA LEU A 305 -8.99 20.30 3.31
C LEU A 305 -9.24 20.71 4.76
N GLN A 306 -8.58 21.79 5.23
CA GLN A 306 -8.70 22.28 6.58
C GLN A 306 -10.15 22.70 6.93
N ALA A 307 -10.78 23.50 6.07
CA ALA A 307 -12.16 23.95 6.29
C ALA A 307 -13.15 22.78 6.33
N TYR A 308 -12.98 21.81 5.43
CA TYR A 308 -13.84 20.63 5.38
C TYR A 308 -13.67 19.74 6.62
N ALA A 309 -12.44 19.51 7.07
CA ALA A 309 -12.16 18.74 8.28
C ALA A 309 -12.81 19.37 9.51
N GLN A 310 -12.64 20.69 9.71
CA GLN A 310 -13.26 21.43 10.82
C GLN A 310 -14.78 21.34 10.80
N GLN A 311 -15.41 21.53 9.64
CA GLN A 311 -16.86 21.42 9.49
C GLN A 311 -17.37 20.01 9.81
N LEU A 312 -16.66 18.98 9.34
CA LEU A 312 -17.05 17.60 9.52
C LEU A 312 -16.96 17.16 10.97
N TYR A 313 -15.92 17.59 11.70
CA TYR A 313 -15.76 17.33 13.14
C TYR A 313 -16.75 18.07 14.03
N GLN A 314 -17.33 19.16 13.54
CA GLN A 314 -18.42 19.87 14.24
C GLN A 314 -19.79 19.24 14.02
N SER A 315 -19.98 18.45 12.94
CA SER A 315 -21.31 18.04 12.48
C SER A 315 -21.56 16.53 12.49
N PHE A 316 -20.57 15.71 12.14
CA PHE A 316 -20.79 14.29 11.84
C PHE A 316 -19.82 13.32 12.52
N ALA A 317 -18.63 13.76 12.87
CA ALA A 317 -17.61 12.92 13.47
C ALA A 317 -17.04 13.61 14.71
N GLU A 318 -16.58 12.84 15.68
CA GLU A 318 -15.85 13.39 16.80
C GLU A 318 -14.52 14.01 16.36
N ALA A 319 -13.98 14.93 17.13
CA ALA A 319 -12.62 15.39 16.92
C ALA A 319 -11.63 14.23 17.13
N PRO A 320 -10.53 14.15 16.36
CA PRO A 320 -9.52 13.14 16.58
C PRO A 320 -8.94 13.18 18.00
N ALA A 321 -8.62 12.02 18.58
CA ALA A 321 -7.98 11.94 19.89
C ALA A 321 -6.58 12.59 19.89
N LYS A 322 -5.82 12.41 18.80
CA LYS A 322 -4.56 13.14 18.52
C LYS A 322 -4.50 13.52 17.04
N SER A 323 -3.87 14.64 16.73
CA SER A 323 -3.67 15.16 15.37
C SER A 323 -2.24 15.63 15.19
N PHE A 324 -1.72 15.44 13.98
CA PHE A 324 -0.36 15.81 13.59
C PHE A 324 -0.36 16.42 12.20
N THR A 325 0.50 17.43 11.97
CA THR A 325 0.72 17.97 10.62
C THR A 325 2.20 18.01 10.28
N VAL A 326 2.50 17.87 8.99
CA VAL A 326 3.84 18.05 8.40
C VAL A 326 3.71 18.97 7.19
N GLY A 327 4.64 19.88 7.01
CA GLY A 327 4.56 20.96 6.02
C GLY A 327 3.80 22.17 6.56
N THR A 328 3.37 23.04 5.68
CA THR A 328 2.72 24.32 6.03
C THR A 328 1.29 24.39 5.49
N GLY A 329 0.45 25.24 6.10
CA GLY A 329 -0.89 25.54 5.63
C GLY A 329 -2.00 24.65 6.21
N LEU A 330 -1.68 23.80 7.21
CA LEU A 330 -2.65 22.98 7.96
C LEU A 330 -2.56 23.19 9.48
N GLU A 331 -1.89 24.26 9.91
CA GLU A 331 -1.58 24.54 11.32
C GLU A 331 -2.83 24.74 12.20
N ALA A 332 -3.98 25.07 11.60
CA ALA A 332 -5.24 25.16 12.35
C ALA A 332 -5.84 23.78 12.72
N LEU A 333 -5.29 22.67 12.15
CA LEU A 333 -5.68 21.30 12.53
C LEU A 333 -4.76 20.73 13.62
N ALA A 334 -3.47 21.02 13.54
CA ALA A 334 -2.46 20.67 14.55
C ALA A 334 -1.16 21.45 14.29
N PRO A 335 -0.29 21.66 15.30
CA PRO A 335 1.03 22.26 15.09
C PRO A 335 1.87 21.45 14.10
N ALA A 336 2.54 22.14 13.17
CA ALA A 336 3.43 21.52 12.20
C ALA A 336 4.72 21.04 12.86
N GLN A 337 5.23 19.88 12.43
CA GLN A 337 6.47 19.28 12.92
C GLN A 337 7.20 18.53 11.79
N PRO A 338 8.50 18.29 11.93
CA PRO A 338 9.26 17.47 10.97
C PRO A 338 8.68 16.04 10.85
N LEU A 339 8.78 15.45 9.66
CA LEU A 339 8.21 14.13 9.38
C LEU A 339 8.69 13.05 10.35
N ASN A 340 10.00 12.94 10.58
CA ASN A 340 10.53 11.90 11.47
C ASN A 340 10.02 12.08 12.91
N THR A 341 10.00 13.31 13.41
CA THR A 341 9.43 13.61 14.75
C THR A 341 7.95 13.20 14.80
N MET A 342 7.18 13.51 13.76
CA MET A 342 5.77 13.11 13.69
C MET A 342 5.61 11.60 13.73
N LEU A 343 6.43 10.85 12.99
CA LEU A 343 6.39 9.40 12.94
C LEU A 343 6.74 8.77 14.29
N ASP A 344 7.76 9.29 14.97
CA ASP A 344 8.18 8.80 16.28
C ASP A 344 7.10 9.06 17.35
N VAL A 345 6.50 10.26 17.37
CA VAL A 345 5.40 10.59 18.28
C VAL A 345 4.13 9.81 17.96
N LEU A 346 3.88 9.51 16.68
CA LEU A 346 2.75 8.66 16.26
C LEU A 346 2.91 7.24 16.79
N GLU A 347 4.09 6.64 16.63
CA GLU A 347 4.39 5.30 17.13
C GLU A 347 4.18 5.20 18.63
N GLU A 348 4.76 6.14 19.41
CA GLU A 348 4.59 6.19 20.86
C GLU A 348 3.12 6.34 21.26
N ALA A 349 2.39 7.24 20.61
CA ALA A 349 0.96 7.45 20.88
C ALA A 349 0.11 6.21 20.57
N VAL A 350 0.44 5.45 19.53
CA VAL A 350 -0.23 4.18 19.22
C VAL A 350 0.12 3.14 20.28
N LYS A 351 1.39 3.03 20.68
CA LYS A 351 1.86 2.11 21.71
C LYS A 351 1.18 2.38 23.07
N GLU A 352 1.11 3.63 23.50
CA GLU A 352 0.39 4.04 24.72
C GLU A 352 -1.07 3.60 24.68
N ASN A 353 -1.75 3.81 23.55
CA ASN A 353 -3.15 3.40 23.39
C ASN A 353 -3.35 1.88 23.44
N LEU A 354 -2.39 1.09 22.99
CA LEU A 354 -2.45 -0.38 23.01
C LEU A 354 -2.13 -0.94 24.40
N THR A 355 -1.10 -0.42 25.07
CA THR A 355 -0.59 -0.95 26.36
C THR A 355 -1.26 -0.31 27.58
N GLY A 356 -1.75 0.91 27.48
CA GLY A 356 -2.36 1.64 28.60
C GLY A 356 -3.67 1.07 29.15
N ASN A 357 -4.19 -0.02 28.58
CA ASN A 357 -5.43 -0.68 29.05
C ASN A 357 -5.23 -2.07 29.65
N GLU A 358 -4.00 -2.50 29.91
CA GLU A 358 -3.75 -3.74 30.67
C GLU A 358 -3.83 -3.55 32.20
N VAL A 359 -4.16 -2.33 32.67
CA VAL A 359 -4.12 -1.95 34.11
C VAL A 359 -5.51 -1.62 34.69
N GLU A 360 -6.63 -2.01 34.04
CA GLU A 360 -7.96 -1.95 34.68
C GLU A 360 -8.62 -3.32 34.82
#